data_e68afa137ee146b889e82b4e62135dbe
#
_entry.id   e68afa137ee146b889e82b4e62135dbe
#
_cell.length_a   1.000
_cell.length_b   1.000
_cell.length_c   1.000
_cell.angle_alpha   90.00
_cell.angle_beta   90.00
_cell.angle_gamma   90.00
#
_symmetry.space_group_name_H-M   'P 1'
#
loop_
_entity.id
_entity.type
_entity.pdbx_description
1 polymer ?
#
loop_
_entity_poly.entity_id
_entity_poly.type
_entity_poly.pdbx_seq_one_letter_code
_entity_poly.pdbx_strand_id
1 'polypeptide(L)'
;DFLIEPQFTSTWSFNNENRFTESGAGDLNLTYKDRSTTYLQTDLAIKFAYPIKTGDTTELVPSLRVGWLGDWSGNLSKQTIGYQFTDDTADINSTHEATNGVLVEGGLDYTIANINSSSYKVYVRGGIEAWGGTRGTDYRASGGFEWQF
;
A
#
# COMPACT_ATOMS: atom_id res chain seq x y z
N ASP A 1 28.17 10.79 7.04
CA ASP A 1 27.58 10.38 8.32
C ASP A 1 26.42 9.42 8.06
N PHE A 2 26.27 8.46 8.97
CA PHE A 2 25.19 7.47 8.91
C PHE A 2 23.87 8.13 9.37
N LEU A 3 22.78 7.91 8.63
CA LEU A 3 21.48 8.48 8.89
C LEU A 3 20.52 7.39 9.41
N ILE A 4 19.76 7.72 10.45
CA ILE A 4 18.70 6.87 11.00
C ILE A 4 17.42 7.69 10.99
N GLU A 5 16.40 7.19 10.32
CA GLU A 5 15.12 7.87 10.14
C GLU A 5 13.97 6.97 10.61
N PRO A 6 13.37 7.23 11.77
CA PRO A 6 12.14 6.58 12.17
C PRO A 6 10.98 7.06 11.29
N GLN A 7 10.13 6.12 10.86
CA GLN A 7 9.01 6.38 9.95
C GLN A 7 7.74 5.77 10.50
N PHE A 8 6.67 6.52 10.46
CA PHE A 8 5.33 6.05 10.76
C PHE A 8 4.38 6.47 9.65
N THR A 9 3.63 5.53 9.11
CA THR A 9 2.59 5.78 8.14
C THR A 9 1.31 5.09 8.57
N SER A 10 0.20 5.78 8.47
CA SER A 10 -1.12 5.21 8.65
C SER A 10 -1.97 5.52 7.42
N THR A 11 -2.53 4.47 6.84
CA THR A 11 -3.44 4.57 5.69
C THR A 11 -4.82 4.15 6.13
N TRP A 12 -5.74 5.06 6.02
CA TRP A 12 -7.15 4.83 6.32
C TRP A 12 -8.00 5.10 5.09
N SER A 13 -8.78 4.11 4.70
CA SER A 13 -9.71 4.22 3.58
C SER A 13 -11.09 3.78 4.02
N PHE A 14 -12.09 4.50 3.54
CA PHE A 14 -13.48 4.25 3.82
C PHE A 14 -14.26 4.26 2.51
N ASN A 15 -14.98 3.18 2.23
CA ASN A 15 -15.77 3.03 1.01
C ASN A 15 -17.21 2.68 1.38
N ASN A 16 -18.16 3.44 0.81
CA ASN A 16 -19.59 3.17 0.90
C ASN A 16 -20.14 2.85 -0.48
N GLU A 17 -20.76 1.71 -0.60
CA GLU A 17 -21.49 1.29 -1.80
C GLU A 17 -22.97 1.34 -1.52
N ASN A 18 -23.71 2.12 -2.30
CA ASN A 18 -25.16 2.18 -2.19
C ASN A 18 -25.80 0.94 -2.81
N ARG A 19 -26.98 0.60 -2.31
CA ARG A 19 -27.81 -0.43 -2.94
C ARG A 19 -28.02 -0.13 -4.42
N PHE A 20 -27.94 -1.16 -5.25
CA PHE A 20 -28.29 -1.09 -6.65
C PHE A 20 -28.93 -2.39 -7.13
N THR A 21 -29.67 -2.30 -8.23
CA THR A 21 -30.29 -3.45 -8.91
C THR A 21 -29.83 -3.45 -10.35
N GLU A 22 -29.44 -4.59 -10.84
CA GLU A 22 -29.13 -4.79 -12.27
C GLU A 22 -30.35 -4.53 -13.15
N SER A 23 -30.11 -4.32 -14.42
CA SER A 23 -31.17 -4.15 -15.43
C SER A 23 -30.85 -4.97 -16.69
N GLY A 24 -31.89 -5.43 -17.39
CA GLY A 24 -31.75 -6.15 -18.67
C GLY A 24 -31.98 -7.66 -18.61
N ALA A 25 -32.04 -8.27 -17.43
CA ALA A 25 -32.33 -9.70 -17.27
C ALA A 25 -33.73 -9.99 -16.73
N GLY A 26 -34.60 -8.97 -16.65
CA GLY A 26 -35.96 -9.11 -16.12
C GLY A 26 -35.95 -9.60 -14.69
N ASP A 27 -36.73 -10.64 -14.39
CA ASP A 27 -36.84 -11.21 -13.04
C ASP A 27 -35.52 -11.79 -12.51
N LEU A 28 -34.57 -12.06 -13.38
CA LEU A 28 -33.25 -12.57 -13.00
C LEU A 28 -32.25 -11.45 -12.61
N ASN A 29 -32.66 -10.19 -12.62
CA ASN A 29 -31.82 -9.10 -12.15
C ASN A 29 -31.44 -9.32 -10.69
N LEU A 30 -30.15 -9.11 -10.37
CA LEU A 30 -29.64 -9.14 -9.00
C LEU A 30 -29.80 -7.78 -8.32
N THR A 31 -30.16 -7.81 -7.06
CA THR A 31 -30.16 -6.66 -6.17
C THR A 31 -29.01 -6.82 -5.18
N TYR A 32 -28.16 -5.81 -5.08
CA TYR A 32 -27.07 -5.70 -4.14
C TYR A 32 -27.46 -4.73 -3.04
N LYS A 33 -27.33 -5.15 -1.78
CA LYS A 33 -27.58 -4.25 -0.64
C LYS A 33 -26.40 -3.30 -0.45
N ASP A 34 -26.67 -2.19 0.20
CA ASP A 34 -25.65 -1.23 0.65
C ASP A 34 -24.56 -1.92 1.48
N ARG A 35 -23.31 -1.48 1.29
CA ARG A 35 -22.15 -2.00 1.98
C ARG A 35 -21.18 -0.89 2.35
N SER A 36 -20.63 -0.96 3.55
CA SER A 36 -19.52 -0.12 4.00
C SER A 36 -18.27 -0.96 4.23
N THR A 37 -17.14 -0.49 3.78
CA THR A 37 -15.85 -1.14 4.00
C THR A 37 -14.87 -0.12 4.58
N THR A 38 -14.21 -0.46 5.67
CA THR A 38 -13.13 0.32 6.26
C THR A 38 -11.82 -0.44 6.16
N TYR A 39 -10.81 0.21 5.67
CA TYR A 39 -9.45 -0.31 5.59
C TYR A 39 -8.53 0.56 6.43
N LEU A 40 -7.76 -0.05 7.32
CA LEU A 40 -6.75 0.61 8.13
C LEU A 40 -5.46 -0.20 8.11
N GLN A 41 -4.40 0.40 7.61
CA GLN A 41 -3.06 -0.16 7.65
C GLN A 41 -2.10 0.80 8.34
N THR A 42 -1.20 0.26 9.13
CA THR A 42 -0.10 0.99 9.76
C THR A 42 1.24 0.41 9.34
N ASP A 43 2.24 1.27 9.26
CA ASP A 43 3.62 0.93 8.94
C ASP A 43 4.51 1.70 9.92
N LEU A 44 5.23 0.98 10.77
CA LEU A 44 6.23 1.51 11.68
C LEU A 44 7.60 0.97 11.27
N ALA A 45 8.47 1.84 10.79
CA ALA A 45 9.74 1.44 10.22
C ALA A 45 10.91 2.30 10.70
N ILE A 46 12.11 1.78 10.54
CA ILE A 46 13.36 2.52 10.65
C ILE A 46 14.09 2.38 9.32
N LYS A 47 14.45 3.53 8.73
CA LYS A 47 15.31 3.60 7.56
C LYS A 47 16.72 3.96 8.00
N PHE A 48 17.67 3.20 7.51
CA PHE A 48 19.10 3.43 7.62
C PHE A 48 19.62 3.87 6.26
N ALA A 49 20.42 4.92 6.21
CA ALA A 49 20.99 5.40 4.96
C ALA A 49 22.44 5.87 5.18
N TYR A 50 23.26 5.71 4.16
CA TYR A 50 24.66 6.11 4.21
C TYR A 50 25.03 6.93 2.96
N PRO A 51 25.04 8.28 3.04
CA PRO A 51 25.46 9.13 1.93
C PRO A 51 26.94 8.96 1.61
N ILE A 52 27.25 8.67 0.35
CA ILE A 52 28.60 8.48 -0.20
C ILE A 52 28.80 9.53 -1.28
N LYS A 53 29.72 10.48 -1.04
CA LYS A 53 30.14 11.42 -2.09
C LYS A 53 30.94 10.65 -3.14
N THR A 54 30.46 10.64 -4.38
CA THR A 54 31.10 9.98 -5.52
C THR A 54 31.83 10.98 -6.44
N GLY A 55 31.65 12.28 -6.17
CA GLY A 55 32.30 13.41 -6.84
C GLY A 55 31.93 14.72 -6.14
N ASP A 56 32.39 15.84 -6.68
CA ASP A 56 32.15 17.17 -6.08
C ASP A 56 30.66 17.55 -6.06
N THR A 57 29.91 17.05 -7.03
CA THR A 57 28.48 17.36 -7.19
C THR A 57 27.60 16.10 -7.19
N THR A 58 28.15 14.93 -6.89
CA THR A 58 27.44 13.67 -6.99
C THR A 58 27.47 12.89 -5.68
N GLU A 59 26.32 12.33 -5.34
CA GLU A 59 26.13 11.54 -4.12
C GLU A 59 25.34 10.27 -4.40
N LEU A 60 25.76 9.17 -3.83
CA LEU A 60 25.09 7.89 -3.85
C LEU A 60 24.64 7.55 -2.43
N VAL A 61 23.36 7.25 -2.24
CA VAL A 61 22.80 6.94 -0.92
C VAL A 61 22.15 5.57 -0.92
N PRO A 62 22.93 4.51 -0.58
CA PRO A 62 22.33 3.23 -0.26
C PRO A 62 21.50 3.33 1.01
N SER A 63 20.37 2.62 1.05
CA SER A 63 19.48 2.60 2.20
C SER A 63 18.90 1.20 2.43
N LEU A 64 18.57 0.94 3.70
CA LEU A 64 17.84 -0.23 4.17
C LEU A 64 16.71 0.25 5.06
N ARG A 65 15.50 -0.20 4.78
CA ARG A 65 14.31 0.07 5.59
C ARG A 65 13.79 -1.24 6.15
N VAL A 66 13.60 -1.28 7.46
CA VAL A 66 13.03 -2.43 8.16
C VAL A 66 11.85 -1.94 8.97
N GLY A 67 10.72 -2.63 8.86
CA GLY A 67 9.48 -2.19 9.48
C GLY A 67 8.57 -3.31 9.92
N TRP A 68 7.64 -2.93 10.78
CA TRP A 68 6.48 -3.71 11.16
C TRP A 68 5.25 -3.13 10.46
N LEU A 69 4.43 -4.02 9.91
CA LEU A 69 3.20 -3.72 9.21
C LEU A 69 2.03 -4.25 10.03
N GLY A 70 0.99 -3.46 10.18
CA GLY A 70 -0.26 -3.87 10.78
C GLY A 70 -1.42 -3.62 9.83
N ASP A 71 -2.18 -4.66 9.52
CA ASP A 71 -3.46 -4.57 8.82
C ASP A 71 -4.57 -4.83 9.83
N TRP A 72 -5.38 -3.81 10.08
CA TRP A 72 -6.44 -3.80 11.08
C TRP A 72 -7.83 -3.94 10.46
N SER A 73 -7.90 -4.21 9.16
CA SER A 73 -9.12 -4.25 8.35
C SER A 73 -9.94 -5.54 8.58
N GLY A 74 -10.07 -5.99 9.82
CA GLY A 74 -10.60 -7.29 10.19
C GLY A 74 -12.07 -7.57 9.90
N ASN A 75 -12.85 -6.62 9.40
CA ASN A 75 -14.26 -6.82 9.05
C ASN A 75 -14.60 -6.09 7.76
N LEU A 76 -14.21 -6.69 6.64
CA LEU A 76 -14.84 -6.33 5.39
C LEU A 76 -16.31 -6.76 5.47
N SER A 77 -17.23 -5.80 5.37
CA SER A 77 -18.65 -6.11 5.45
C SER A 77 -19.05 -7.09 4.34
N LYS A 78 -19.88 -8.06 4.71
CA LYS A 78 -20.46 -9.01 3.77
C LYS A 78 -21.23 -8.28 2.67
N GLN A 79 -21.19 -8.80 1.45
CA GLN A 79 -22.09 -8.37 0.38
C GLN A 79 -23.33 -9.25 0.39
N THR A 80 -24.49 -8.66 0.60
CA THR A 80 -25.76 -9.36 0.50
C THR A 80 -26.34 -9.14 -0.90
N ILE A 81 -26.65 -10.23 -1.59
CA ILE A 81 -27.24 -10.24 -2.92
C ILE A 81 -28.53 -11.07 -2.94
N GLY A 82 -29.46 -10.74 -3.81
CA GLY A 82 -30.71 -11.50 -4.02
C GLY A 82 -31.28 -11.22 -5.38
N TYR A 83 -32.17 -12.07 -5.86
CA TYR A 83 -32.92 -11.82 -7.08
C TYR A 83 -34.03 -10.77 -6.83
N GLN A 84 -34.34 -9.99 -7.87
CA GLN A 84 -35.35 -8.95 -7.77
C GLN A 84 -36.76 -9.51 -7.51
N PHE A 85 -37.04 -10.72 -7.96
CA PHE A 85 -38.38 -11.33 -7.89
C PHE A 85 -38.64 -12.10 -6.57
N THR A 86 -37.67 -12.25 -5.69
CA THR A 86 -37.79 -12.98 -4.42
C THR A 86 -37.16 -12.19 -3.28
N ASP A 87 -37.61 -12.46 -2.07
CA ASP A 87 -37.00 -11.91 -0.84
C ASP A 87 -35.78 -12.74 -0.37
N ASP A 88 -35.48 -13.86 -1.05
CA ASP A 88 -34.35 -14.68 -0.71
C ASP A 88 -33.03 -13.95 -1.04
N THR A 89 -32.12 -14.01 -0.09
CA THR A 89 -30.81 -13.36 -0.22
C THR A 89 -29.68 -14.33 0.17
N ALA A 90 -28.54 -14.14 -0.45
CA ALA A 90 -27.30 -14.81 -0.11
C ALA A 90 -26.24 -13.79 0.33
N ASP A 91 -25.41 -14.18 1.29
CA ASP A 91 -24.31 -13.38 1.79
C ASP A 91 -22.97 -13.89 1.22
N ILE A 92 -22.25 -13.01 0.54
CA ILE A 92 -20.87 -13.25 0.13
C ILE A 92 -19.97 -12.63 1.21
N ASN A 93 -19.31 -13.49 1.97
CA ASN A 93 -18.40 -13.06 3.03
C ASN A 93 -17.00 -12.82 2.45
N SER A 94 -16.36 -11.74 2.87
CA SER A 94 -14.93 -11.57 2.66
C SER A 94 -14.16 -12.28 3.77
N THR A 95 -13.12 -13.01 3.39
CA THR A 95 -12.25 -13.74 4.33
C THR A 95 -11.01 -12.92 4.72
N HIS A 96 -11.08 -11.59 4.62
CA HIS A 96 -9.96 -10.76 5.05
C HIS A 96 -9.84 -10.77 6.58
N GLU A 97 -8.69 -11.14 7.07
CA GLU A 97 -8.36 -11.16 8.50
C GLU A 97 -7.33 -10.10 8.82
N ALA A 98 -7.51 -9.43 9.96
CA ALA A 98 -6.49 -8.54 10.50
C ALA A 98 -5.19 -9.32 10.72
N THR A 99 -4.07 -8.80 10.25
CA THR A 99 -2.80 -9.51 10.33
C THR A 99 -1.64 -8.53 10.50
N ASN A 100 -0.50 -9.06 10.92
CA ASN A 100 0.74 -8.33 11.04
C ASN A 100 1.77 -8.86 10.05
N GLY A 101 2.68 -8.00 9.65
CA GLY A 101 3.76 -8.35 8.74
C GLY A 101 5.06 -7.65 9.09
N VAL A 102 6.10 -8.06 8.44
CA VAL A 102 7.41 -7.40 8.47
C VAL A 102 7.80 -6.94 7.08
N LEU A 103 8.46 -5.79 7.01
CA LEU A 103 8.97 -5.20 5.79
C LEU A 103 10.49 -5.18 5.84
N VAL A 104 11.11 -5.58 4.73
CA VAL A 104 12.52 -5.30 4.45
C VAL A 104 12.63 -4.74 3.05
N GLU A 105 13.19 -3.53 2.91
CA GLU A 105 13.35 -2.82 1.64
C GLU A 105 14.76 -2.26 1.51
N GLY A 106 15.43 -2.58 0.41
CA GLY A 106 16.68 -1.96 -0.01
C GLY A 106 16.43 -0.82 -0.98
N GLY A 107 17.22 0.24 -0.91
CA GLY A 107 17.12 1.39 -1.79
C GLY A 107 18.48 1.93 -2.20
N LEU A 108 18.52 2.57 -3.37
CA LEU A 108 19.67 3.28 -3.89
C LEU A 108 19.19 4.58 -4.52
N ASP A 109 19.67 5.70 -3.99
CA ASP A 109 19.40 7.03 -4.53
C ASP A 109 20.70 7.58 -5.10
N TYR A 110 20.69 8.12 -6.32
CA TYR A 110 21.82 8.79 -6.94
C TYR A 110 21.43 10.24 -7.28
N THR A 111 22.15 11.17 -6.70
CA THR A 111 21.88 12.61 -6.84
C THR A 111 23.04 13.28 -7.56
N ILE A 112 22.73 14.14 -8.53
CA ILE A 112 23.66 15.04 -9.19
C ILE A 112 23.19 16.48 -8.87
N ALA A 113 23.94 17.18 -8.04
CA ALA A 113 23.74 18.58 -7.80
C ALA A 113 24.43 19.40 -8.90
N ASN A 114 23.71 20.29 -9.60
CA ASN A 114 24.28 21.09 -10.65
C ASN A 114 24.68 22.47 -10.11
N ILE A 115 25.70 23.07 -10.77
CA ILE A 115 26.30 24.37 -10.42
C ILE A 115 25.30 25.53 -10.59
N ASN A 116 24.20 25.35 -11.33
CA ASN A 116 23.18 26.36 -11.62
C ASN A 116 21.89 26.21 -10.80
N SER A 117 21.96 25.76 -9.57
CA SER A 117 20.82 25.59 -8.65
C SER A 117 19.83 24.46 -9.00
N SER A 118 20.12 23.67 -10.02
CA SER A 118 19.30 22.50 -10.35
C SER A 118 19.89 21.23 -9.75
N SER A 119 19.03 20.29 -9.35
CA SER A 119 19.47 18.95 -8.94
C SER A 119 18.64 17.88 -9.64
N TYR A 120 19.30 16.75 -9.92
CA TYR A 120 18.67 15.57 -10.49
C TYR A 120 18.88 14.40 -9.53
N LYS A 121 17.84 13.65 -9.27
CA LYS A 121 17.90 12.46 -8.45
C LYS A 121 17.21 11.31 -9.17
N VAL A 122 17.88 10.18 -9.25
CA VAL A 122 17.32 8.91 -9.72
C VAL A 122 17.31 7.96 -8.53
N TYR A 123 16.25 7.21 -8.36
CA TYR A 123 16.18 6.22 -7.29
C TYR A 123 15.59 4.90 -7.77
N VAL A 124 16.00 3.84 -7.09
CA VAL A 124 15.41 2.49 -7.19
C VAL A 124 15.26 1.90 -5.81
N ARG A 125 14.14 1.21 -5.57
CA ARG A 125 13.87 0.49 -4.34
C ARG A 125 13.27 -0.86 -4.65
N GLY A 126 13.60 -1.86 -3.82
CA GLY A 126 13.02 -3.19 -3.90
C GLY A 126 12.89 -3.78 -2.51
N GLY A 127 11.81 -4.50 -2.26
CA GLY A 127 11.54 -5.04 -0.93
C GLY A 127 10.58 -6.20 -0.90
N ILE A 128 10.45 -6.76 0.29
CA ILE A 128 9.61 -7.89 0.61
C ILE A 128 8.77 -7.53 1.84
N GLU A 129 7.49 -7.83 1.77
CA GLU A 129 6.56 -7.80 2.90
C GLU A 129 6.14 -9.23 3.21
N ALA A 130 6.52 -9.74 4.37
CA ALA A 130 6.09 -11.05 4.84
C ALA A 130 4.97 -10.88 5.86
N TRP A 131 3.78 -11.34 5.50
CA TRP A 131 2.56 -11.21 6.30
C TRP A 131 2.23 -12.51 7.01
N GLY A 132 1.62 -12.40 8.17
CA GLY A 132 1.05 -13.53 8.90
C GLY A 132 -0.27 -14.04 8.30
N GLY A 133 -0.78 -15.12 8.87
CA GLY A 133 -2.03 -15.75 8.45
C GLY A 133 -1.94 -16.31 7.02
N THR A 134 -2.99 -16.12 6.25
CA THR A 134 -3.13 -16.63 4.87
C THR A 134 -2.63 -15.67 3.80
N ARG A 135 -2.18 -14.46 4.18
CA ARG A 135 -1.80 -13.41 3.22
C ARG A 135 -0.49 -13.71 2.48
N GLY A 136 0.49 -14.34 3.16
CA GLY A 136 1.74 -14.76 2.53
C GLY A 136 2.76 -13.62 2.34
N THR A 137 3.44 -13.61 1.20
CA THR A 137 4.55 -12.70 0.92
C THR A 137 4.25 -11.85 -0.31
N ASP A 138 4.41 -10.53 -0.16
CA ASP A 138 4.30 -9.56 -1.23
C ASP A 138 5.69 -9.03 -1.61
N TYR A 139 5.91 -8.81 -2.90
CA TYR A 139 7.14 -8.20 -3.42
C TYR A 139 6.81 -6.82 -3.95
N ARG A 140 7.71 -5.87 -3.69
CA ARG A 140 7.56 -4.50 -4.17
C ARG A 140 8.82 -4.02 -4.87
N ALA A 141 8.63 -3.24 -5.92
CA ALA A 141 9.70 -2.53 -6.60
C ALA A 141 9.20 -1.16 -7.02
N SER A 142 10.04 -0.16 -6.88
CA SER A 142 9.75 1.19 -7.36
C SER A 142 11.02 1.86 -7.86
N GLY A 143 10.87 2.78 -8.78
CA GLY A 143 11.95 3.64 -9.27
C GLY A 143 11.37 4.94 -9.78
N GLY A 144 12.17 5.97 -9.77
CA GLY A 144 11.72 7.28 -10.20
C GLY A 144 12.87 8.24 -10.43
N PHE A 145 12.45 9.41 -10.87
CA PHE A 145 13.33 10.50 -11.20
C PHE A 145 12.72 11.80 -10.62
N GLU A 146 13.54 12.59 -9.99
CA GLU A 146 13.19 13.91 -9.46
C GLU A 146 14.09 14.96 -10.08
N TRP A 147 13.51 16.07 -10.46
CA TRP A 147 14.22 17.25 -10.97
C TRP A 147 13.77 18.48 -10.19
N GLN A 148 14.75 19.17 -9.60
CA GLN A 148 14.55 20.45 -8.91
C GLN A 148 15.31 21.54 -9.67
N PHE A 149 14.70 22.67 -9.87
CA PHE A 149 15.23 23.84 -10.59
C PHE A 149 15.04 25.12 -9.76
#